data_16adaf5f9a98fce56ad1cad288c6f427
#
_entry.id   16adaf5f9a98fce56ad1cad288c6f427
#
_cell.length_a   1.000
_cell.length_b   1.000
_cell.length_c   1.000
_cell.angle_alpha   90.00
_cell.angle_beta   90.00
_cell.angle_gamma   90.00
#
_symmetry.space_group_name_H-M   'P 1'
#
loop_
_entity.id
_entity.type
_entity.pdbx_description
1 polymer ?
#
loop_
_entity_poly.entity_id
_entity_poly.type
_entity_poly.pdbx_seq_one_letter_code
_entity_poly.pdbx_strand_id
1 'polypeptide(L)'
;MSSFANSLGNNPASGNMASSLGQNLSRFSPPVPESFEELGLSQSFVTDLVLRRLLLEGFSSLSSLSQVLKLSVAIIDIVFKHLRAQQLIEVKGMIGNDYSFVLSQSGRQLASDRFAMVQYASAAPVSLKDYVAATRLQTARVSIDRRTLRMAFSDLVVPDRLLDQLGPALISQNSIFLYGPSGNGKTSIAERMLRVYQDGILMPYAIEVDNQVIQLYDPVVHQRLEMNDPDIDPRWILCKRPCIVVGGELVPNMLELRLDDASGIYAAPLQMKANNGIFIIDDFGRQLISPRDLLNRWIVPLDRKIDYLSLRYGVKFQIPFEMMVVFSTNLDPSDLADEAFLRRIQNKILIEPVEPHVFDQIFHRVFRSREVPYDEDTPEFLRTLCLQDGREYLRACYPMDICNLLVSISRYEHRTVEASKDDLNRAVSLYFAKD
;
A
#
# COMPACT_ATOMS: atom_id res chain seq x y z
N MET A 1 -0.38 14.28 14.52
CA MET A 1 -0.10 13.25 13.49
C MET A 1 -1.30 13.09 12.54
N SER A 2 -1.72 14.12 11.85
CA SER A 2 -2.83 14.02 10.85
C SER A 2 -2.85 15.26 9.96
N SER A 3 -1.82 15.46 9.12
CA SER A 3 -1.87 16.53 8.11
C SER A 3 -1.04 16.28 6.84
N PHE A 4 -0.54 15.07 6.61
CA PHE A 4 0.27 14.75 5.42
C PHE A 4 -0.49 14.07 4.27
N ALA A 5 -1.77 13.74 4.45
CA ALA A 5 -2.55 13.00 3.43
C ALA A 5 -3.20 13.88 2.34
N ASN A 6 -3.14 15.20 2.41
CA ASN A 6 -3.90 16.09 1.51
C ASN A 6 -3.08 16.88 0.47
N SER A 7 -1.82 16.54 0.22
CA SER A 7 -1.03 17.24 -0.80
C SER A 7 -0.89 16.53 -2.16
N LEU A 8 -1.68 15.49 -2.40
CA LEU A 8 -1.82 14.91 -3.75
C LEU A 8 -2.81 15.78 -4.54
N GLY A 9 -2.30 16.91 -5.04
CA GLY A 9 -3.04 17.90 -5.80
C GLY A 9 -3.75 17.27 -7.00
N ASN A 10 -4.98 17.70 -7.24
CA ASN A 10 -5.76 17.48 -8.45
C ASN A 10 -4.95 17.87 -9.69
N ASN A 11 -4.45 16.86 -10.41
CA ASN A 11 -3.80 17.04 -11.69
C ASN A 11 -4.86 16.88 -12.80
N PRO A 12 -5.08 17.84 -13.70
CA PRO A 12 -6.11 17.77 -14.74
C PRO A 12 -5.89 16.65 -15.80
N ALA A 13 -4.88 15.81 -15.64
CA ALA A 13 -4.66 14.61 -16.47
C ALA A 13 -5.56 13.41 -16.12
N SER A 14 -6.46 13.53 -15.11
CA SER A 14 -7.29 12.42 -14.63
C SER A 14 -8.41 11.97 -15.60
N GLY A 15 -8.78 12.79 -16.58
CA GLY A 15 -9.86 12.47 -17.53
C GLY A 15 -9.50 11.41 -18.59
N ASN A 16 -8.21 11.25 -18.95
CA ASN A 16 -7.77 10.25 -19.94
C ASN A 16 -7.22 8.95 -19.32
N MET A 17 -6.94 8.93 -18.02
CA MET A 17 -6.47 7.71 -17.34
C MET A 17 -7.58 6.68 -17.09
N ALA A 18 -8.80 7.11 -16.83
CA ALA A 18 -9.91 6.19 -16.57
C ALA A 18 -10.27 5.31 -17.77
N SER A 19 -10.15 5.85 -19.00
CA SER A 19 -10.41 5.10 -20.23
C SER A 19 -9.29 4.14 -20.64
N SER A 20 -8.03 4.41 -20.24
CA SER A 20 -6.89 3.53 -20.51
C SER A 20 -6.71 2.45 -19.43
N LEU A 21 -7.13 2.70 -18.19
CA LEU A 21 -7.14 1.71 -17.10
C LEU A 21 -8.12 0.57 -17.34
N GLY A 22 -9.24 0.82 -18.04
CA GLY A 22 -10.20 -0.22 -18.43
C GLY A 22 -9.67 -1.19 -19.49
N GLN A 23 -8.64 -0.84 -20.26
CA GLN A 23 -8.02 -1.71 -21.26
C GLN A 23 -6.84 -2.56 -20.73
N ASN A 24 -6.34 -2.24 -19.53
CA ASN A 24 -5.28 -2.98 -18.84
C ASN A 24 -5.79 -3.65 -17.56
N LEU A 25 -7.06 -4.04 -17.51
CA LEU A 25 -7.55 -4.94 -16.48
C LEU A 25 -6.61 -6.14 -16.42
N SER A 26 -6.11 -6.38 -15.23
CA SER A 26 -5.13 -7.39 -14.91
C SER A 26 -5.39 -8.69 -15.68
N ARG A 27 -4.36 -9.45 -16.00
CA ARG A 27 -4.45 -10.79 -16.60
C ARG A 27 -5.27 -11.78 -15.76
N PHE A 28 -5.82 -11.31 -14.67
CA PHE A 28 -6.67 -12.01 -13.73
C PHE A 28 -8.06 -11.39 -13.74
N SER A 29 -9.03 -12.14 -14.22
CA SER A 29 -10.45 -11.77 -14.27
C SER A 29 -11.26 -12.96 -13.74
N PRO A 30 -11.46 -13.05 -12.41
CA PRO A 30 -12.18 -14.16 -11.80
C PRO A 30 -13.68 -14.06 -12.15
N PRO A 31 -14.28 -15.11 -12.70
CA PRO A 31 -15.72 -15.14 -12.96
C PRO A 31 -16.50 -15.19 -11.65
N VAL A 32 -17.77 -14.77 -11.69
CA VAL A 32 -18.68 -14.89 -10.54
C VAL A 32 -18.97 -16.37 -10.29
N PRO A 33 -18.66 -16.92 -9.08
CA PRO A 33 -18.94 -18.31 -8.77
C PRO A 33 -20.45 -18.60 -8.69
N GLU A 34 -20.92 -19.67 -9.31
CA GLU A 34 -22.31 -20.12 -9.24
C GLU A 34 -22.47 -21.41 -8.43
N SER A 35 -21.39 -22.08 -8.09
CA SER A 35 -21.36 -23.31 -7.30
C SER A 35 -20.37 -23.21 -6.13
N PHE A 36 -20.52 -24.09 -5.13
CA PHE A 36 -19.58 -24.20 -4.00
C PHE A 36 -18.19 -24.68 -4.44
N GLU A 37 -18.11 -25.47 -5.51
CA GLU A 37 -16.86 -25.94 -6.08
C GLU A 37 -16.06 -24.79 -6.68
N GLU A 38 -16.72 -23.91 -7.45
CA GLU A 38 -16.13 -22.70 -8.01
C GLU A 38 -15.82 -21.66 -6.94
N LEU A 39 -16.67 -21.57 -5.90
CA LEU A 39 -16.49 -20.64 -4.79
C LEU A 39 -15.23 -20.96 -3.98
N GLY A 40 -14.83 -22.23 -3.89
CA GLY A 40 -13.69 -22.70 -3.14
C GLY A 40 -13.83 -22.62 -1.61
N LEU A 41 -15.06 -22.43 -1.10
CA LEU A 41 -15.40 -22.40 0.33
C LEU A 41 -16.33 -23.56 0.69
N SER A 42 -16.24 -24.07 1.92
CA SER A 42 -17.16 -25.10 2.38
C SER A 42 -18.58 -24.56 2.59
N GLN A 43 -19.60 -25.39 2.33
CA GLN A 43 -20.97 -24.99 2.55
C GLN A 43 -21.23 -24.61 4.02
N SER A 44 -20.60 -25.31 4.97
CA SER A 44 -20.74 -25.00 6.39
C SER A 44 -20.21 -23.62 6.73
N PHE A 45 -19.06 -23.21 6.18
CA PHE A 45 -18.48 -21.88 6.37
C PHE A 45 -19.42 -20.78 5.84
N VAL A 46 -19.97 -20.95 4.63
CA VAL A 46 -20.88 -19.98 4.03
C VAL A 46 -22.20 -19.93 4.79
N THR A 47 -22.70 -21.09 5.27
CA THR A 47 -23.89 -21.15 6.12
C THR A 47 -23.70 -20.35 7.42
N ASP A 48 -22.57 -20.51 8.09
CA ASP A 48 -22.24 -19.75 9.29
C ASP A 48 -22.11 -18.24 8.99
N LEU A 49 -21.56 -17.87 7.84
CA LEU A 49 -21.48 -16.48 7.39
C LEU A 49 -22.85 -15.87 7.16
N VAL A 50 -23.76 -16.60 6.50
CA VAL A 50 -25.16 -16.18 6.28
C VAL A 50 -25.89 -16.04 7.60
N LEU A 51 -25.75 -16.99 8.54
CA LEU A 51 -26.36 -16.94 9.87
C LEU A 51 -25.92 -15.69 10.64
N ARG A 52 -24.61 -15.41 10.65
CA ARG A 52 -24.04 -14.21 11.28
C ARG A 52 -24.60 -12.93 10.67
N ARG A 53 -24.74 -12.89 9.35
CA ARG A 53 -25.29 -11.73 8.66
C ARG A 53 -26.77 -11.53 8.97
N LEU A 54 -27.57 -12.60 8.96
CA LEU A 54 -28.98 -12.57 9.32
C LEU A 54 -29.23 -12.12 10.77
N LEU A 55 -28.31 -12.48 11.67
CA LEU A 55 -28.39 -12.03 13.08
C LEU A 55 -28.29 -10.51 13.18
N LEU A 56 -27.42 -9.88 12.38
CA LEU A 56 -27.22 -8.43 12.37
C LEU A 56 -28.35 -7.67 11.66
N GLU A 57 -28.90 -8.22 10.58
CA GLU A 57 -29.95 -7.55 9.80
C GLU A 57 -31.33 -7.75 10.42
N GLY A 58 -31.55 -8.85 11.12
CA GLY A 58 -32.84 -9.24 11.66
C GLY A 58 -33.85 -9.72 10.62
N PHE A 59 -33.86 -9.11 9.45
CA PHE A 59 -34.73 -9.39 8.33
C PHE A 59 -33.94 -9.23 7.02
N SER A 60 -34.07 -10.18 6.09
CA SER A 60 -33.33 -10.13 4.84
C SER A 60 -34.06 -10.82 3.70
N SER A 61 -33.49 -10.72 2.50
CA SER A 61 -33.90 -11.42 1.28
C SER A 61 -32.71 -12.08 0.58
N LEU A 62 -32.98 -12.95 -0.42
CA LEU A 62 -31.90 -13.58 -1.18
C LEU A 62 -31.03 -12.54 -1.90
N SER A 63 -31.67 -11.53 -2.52
CA SER A 63 -30.93 -10.46 -3.22
C SER A 63 -30.12 -9.60 -2.25
N SER A 64 -30.68 -9.25 -1.08
CA SER A 64 -29.96 -8.47 -0.06
C SER A 64 -28.71 -9.20 0.43
N LEU A 65 -28.85 -10.49 0.77
CA LEU A 65 -27.73 -11.31 1.19
C LEU A 65 -26.67 -11.44 0.08
N SER A 66 -27.12 -11.68 -1.16
CA SER A 66 -26.24 -11.74 -2.34
C SER A 66 -25.41 -10.46 -2.47
N GLN A 67 -26.07 -9.30 -2.38
CA GLN A 67 -25.41 -8.00 -2.51
C GLN A 67 -24.39 -7.72 -1.40
N VAL A 68 -24.72 -8.05 -0.15
CA VAL A 68 -23.86 -7.76 1.00
C VAL A 68 -22.73 -8.75 1.11
N LEU A 69 -23.02 -10.05 0.96
CA LEU A 69 -22.01 -11.10 1.05
C LEU A 69 -21.21 -11.27 -0.24
N LYS A 70 -21.58 -10.56 -1.31
CA LYS A 70 -20.90 -10.63 -2.62
C LYS A 70 -20.89 -12.04 -3.20
N LEU A 71 -21.97 -12.79 -2.98
CA LEU A 71 -22.18 -14.13 -3.49
C LEU A 71 -23.27 -14.13 -4.55
N SER A 72 -23.22 -15.05 -5.52
CA SER A 72 -24.30 -15.22 -6.47
C SER A 72 -25.59 -15.63 -5.78
N VAL A 73 -26.74 -15.24 -6.36
CA VAL A 73 -28.05 -15.64 -5.83
C VAL A 73 -28.19 -17.18 -5.83
N ALA A 74 -27.56 -17.88 -6.78
CA ALA A 74 -27.54 -19.34 -6.85
C ALA A 74 -26.95 -19.97 -5.58
N ILE A 75 -25.81 -19.48 -5.09
CA ILE A 75 -25.17 -19.95 -3.87
C ILE A 75 -26.04 -19.63 -2.65
N ILE A 76 -26.58 -18.39 -2.58
CA ILE A 76 -27.45 -17.97 -1.47
C ILE A 76 -28.72 -18.82 -1.44
N ASP A 77 -29.30 -19.20 -2.57
CA ASP A 77 -30.49 -20.06 -2.63
C ASP A 77 -30.20 -21.48 -2.11
N ILE A 78 -29.04 -22.04 -2.40
CA ILE A 78 -28.62 -23.35 -1.86
C ILE A 78 -28.55 -23.28 -0.31
N VAL A 79 -27.92 -22.23 0.23
CA VAL A 79 -27.84 -22.02 1.69
C VAL A 79 -29.23 -21.77 2.29
N PHE A 80 -30.07 -20.97 1.63
CA PHE A 80 -31.43 -20.71 2.06
C PHE A 80 -32.26 -22.00 2.17
N LYS A 81 -32.21 -22.87 1.13
CA LYS A 81 -32.88 -24.17 1.13
C LYS A 81 -32.37 -25.06 2.29
N HIS A 82 -31.05 -25.07 2.52
CA HIS A 82 -30.45 -25.80 3.64
C HIS A 82 -30.93 -25.29 4.99
N LEU A 83 -30.88 -23.96 5.25
CA LEU A 83 -31.35 -23.35 6.49
C LEU A 83 -32.86 -23.59 6.73
N ARG A 84 -33.67 -23.53 5.65
CA ARG A 84 -35.10 -23.82 5.71
C ARG A 84 -35.38 -25.29 6.06
N ALA A 85 -34.67 -26.23 5.45
CA ALA A 85 -34.79 -27.65 5.77
C ALA A 85 -34.46 -27.98 7.26
N GLN A 86 -33.51 -27.22 7.82
CA GLN A 86 -33.17 -27.33 9.24
C GLN A 86 -34.05 -26.50 10.18
N GLN A 87 -35.07 -25.83 9.64
CA GLN A 87 -36.00 -24.97 10.42
C GLN A 87 -35.30 -23.81 11.17
N LEU A 88 -34.15 -23.34 10.62
CA LEU A 88 -33.37 -22.23 11.18
C LEU A 88 -33.87 -20.85 10.72
N ILE A 89 -34.68 -20.80 9.68
CA ILE A 89 -35.27 -19.58 9.13
C ILE A 89 -36.80 -19.74 8.95
N GLU A 90 -37.51 -18.62 9.03
CA GLU A 90 -38.94 -18.51 8.77
C GLU A 90 -39.16 -17.57 7.59
N VAL A 91 -39.90 -18.03 6.55
CA VAL A 91 -40.29 -17.19 5.45
C VAL A 91 -41.47 -16.31 5.90
N LYS A 92 -41.33 -15.00 5.73
CA LYS A 92 -42.38 -14.02 6.10
C LYS A 92 -43.21 -13.56 4.91
N GLY A 93 -42.73 -13.78 3.70
CA GLY A 93 -43.43 -13.40 2.45
C GLY A 93 -42.53 -13.44 1.24
N MET A 94 -43.05 -12.90 0.13
CA MET A 94 -42.27 -12.65 -1.11
C MET A 94 -42.41 -11.17 -1.49
N ILE A 95 -41.31 -10.59 -1.91
CA ILE A 95 -41.24 -9.25 -2.49
C ILE A 95 -40.86 -9.43 -3.96
N GLY A 96 -41.83 -9.36 -4.87
CA GLY A 96 -41.61 -9.79 -6.26
C GLY A 96 -41.33 -11.28 -6.33
N ASN A 97 -40.18 -11.64 -6.92
CA ASN A 97 -39.68 -13.02 -7.00
C ASN A 97 -38.67 -13.36 -5.90
N ASP A 98 -38.48 -12.50 -4.90
CA ASP A 98 -37.49 -12.69 -3.85
C ASP A 98 -38.15 -13.10 -2.52
N TYR A 99 -37.61 -14.15 -1.86
CA TYR A 99 -38.06 -14.57 -0.56
C TYR A 99 -37.58 -13.61 0.51
N SER A 100 -38.50 -13.23 1.38
CA SER A 100 -38.27 -12.45 2.58
C SER A 100 -38.35 -13.32 3.81
N PHE A 101 -37.32 -13.36 4.67
CA PHE A 101 -37.19 -14.28 5.77
C PHE A 101 -36.43 -13.72 6.96
N VAL A 102 -36.61 -14.37 8.10
CA VAL A 102 -35.96 -14.05 9.37
C VAL A 102 -35.39 -15.33 10.00
N LEU A 103 -34.50 -15.19 10.96
CA LEU A 103 -34.07 -16.33 11.79
C LEU A 103 -35.23 -16.80 12.67
N SER A 104 -35.44 -18.14 12.76
CA SER A 104 -36.28 -18.74 13.77
C SER A 104 -35.66 -18.59 15.16
N GLN A 105 -36.32 -19.02 16.22
CA GLN A 105 -35.72 -19.00 17.58
C GLN A 105 -34.45 -19.87 17.66
N SER A 106 -34.49 -21.08 17.10
CA SER A 106 -33.33 -21.98 17.02
C SER A 106 -32.22 -21.41 16.12
N GLY A 107 -32.62 -20.81 14.98
CA GLY A 107 -31.69 -20.15 14.08
C GLY A 107 -30.97 -18.95 14.73
N ARG A 108 -31.71 -18.17 15.55
CA ARG A 108 -31.14 -17.03 16.27
C ARG A 108 -30.12 -17.45 17.32
N GLN A 109 -30.45 -18.53 18.06
CA GLN A 109 -29.51 -19.08 19.03
C GLN A 109 -28.23 -19.56 18.34
N LEU A 110 -28.35 -20.38 17.30
CA LEU A 110 -27.19 -20.88 16.56
C LEU A 110 -26.36 -19.72 15.95
N ALA A 111 -27.03 -18.72 15.34
CA ALA A 111 -26.38 -17.55 14.78
C ALA A 111 -25.63 -16.73 15.86
N SER A 112 -26.19 -16.61 17.07
CA SER A 112 -25.55 -15.94 18.19
C SER A 112 -24.29 -16.70 18.65
N ASP A 113 -24.35 -18.03 18.73
CA ASP A 113 -23.20 -18.85 19.08
C ASP A 113 -22.07 -18.73 18.04
N ARG A 114 -22.42 -18.71 16.74
CA ARG A 114 -21.46 -18.53 15.65
C ARG A 114 -20.87 -17.10 15.62
N PHE A 115 -21.69 -16.10 15.92
CA PHE A 115 -21.24 -14.70 15.98
C PHE A 115 -20.32 -14.45 17.18
N ALA A 116 -20.56 -15.12 18.30
CA ALA A 116 -19.67 -15.04 19.47
C ALA A 116 -18.26 -15.59 19.19
N MET A 117 -18.13 -16.55 18.26
CA MET A 117 -16.83 -17.10 17.85
C MET A 117 -16.10 -16.21 16.84
N VAL A 118 -16.83 -15.71 15.83
CA VAL A 118 -16.27 -14.88 14.75
C VAL A 118 -17.30 -13.85 14.33
N GLN A 119 -16.99 -12.57 14.52
CA GLN A 119 -17.92 -11.45 14.23
C GLN A 119 -17.89 -11.00 12.75
N TYR A 120 -17.25 -11.75 11.88
CA TYR A 120 -17.21 -11.42 10.46
C TYR A 120 -18.55 -11.77 9.77
N ALA A 121 -19.20 -10.76 9.22
CA ALA A 121 -20.51 -10.85 8.53
C ALA A 121 -20.59 -9.90 7.31
N SER A 122 -19.51 -9.81 6.56
CA SER A 122 -19.35 -8.95 5.38
C SER A 122 -19.11 -9.79 4.12
N ALA A 123 -18.55 -9.22 3.05
CA ALA A 123 -18.25 -9.90 1.80
C ALA A 123 -17.59 -11.27 2.06
N ALA A 124 -18.08 -12.33 1.43
CA ALA A 124 -17.49 -13.67 1.61
C ALA A 124 -16.00 -13.65 1.24
N PRO A 125 -15.13 -14.28 2.05
CA PRO A 125 -13.72 -14.37 1.72
C PRO A 125 -13.50 -15.20 0.45
N VAL A 126 -12.32 -15.06 -0.16
CA VAL A 126 -11.86 -15.97 -1.20
C VAL A 126 -11.01 -17.07 -0.59
N SER A 127 -10.87 -18.22 -1.27
CA SER A 127 -9.99 -19.28 -0.79
C SER A 127 -8.52 -18.84 -0.82
N LEU A 128 -7.69 -19.39 0.07
CA LEU A 128 -6.24 -19.21 0.01
C LEU A 128 -5.66 -19.57 -1.35
N LYS A 129 -6.18 -20.63 -1.98
CA LYS A 129 -5.76 -21.09 -3.31
C LYS A 129 -5.98 -20.01 -4.36
N ASP A 130 -7.17 -19.40 -4.39
CA ASP A 130 -7.51 -18.35 -5.35
C ASP A 130 -6.69 -17.07 -5.11
N TYR A 131 -6.49 -16.68 -3.85
CA TYR A 131 -5.61 -15.58 -3.50
C TYR A 131 -4.18 -15.80 -4.01
N VAL A 132 -3.59 -16.97 -3.78
CA VAL A 132 -2.24 -17.31 -4.23
C VAL A 132 -2.15 -17.27 -5.76
N ALA A 133 -3.13 -17.83 -6.46
CA ALA A 133 -3.19 -17.80 -7.92
C ALA A 133 -3.31 -16.37 -8.46
N ALA A 134 -4.22 -15.59 -7.91
CA ALA A 134 -4.44 -14.19 -8.27
C ALA A 134 -3.19 -13.33 -8.09
N THR A 135 -2.54 -13.45 -6.92
CA THR A 135 -1.34 -12.66 -6.62
C THR A 135 -0.21 -12.96 -7.61
N ARG A 136 0.00 -14.23 -7.96
CA ARG A 136 1.03 -14.63 -8.95
C ARG A 136 0.71 -14.17 -10.37
N LEU A 137 -0.55 -14.24 -10.80
CA LEU A 137 -0.98 -13.79 -12.13
C LEU A 137 -0.88 -12.27 -12.29
N GLN A 138 -1.04 -11.52 -11.20
CA GLN A 138 -0.98 -10.05 -11.15
C GLN A 138 0.41 -9.50 -10.87
N THR A 139 1.44 -10.36 -10.77
CA THR A 139 2.83 -9.91 -10.62
C THR A 139 3.18 -8.91 -11.71
N ALA A 140 3.74 -7.78 -11.30
CA ALA A 140 4.04 -6.68 -12.21
C ALA A 140 5.05 -7.13 -13.29
N ARG A 141 4.67 -6.89 -14.55
CA ARG A 141 5.58 -6.99 -15.70
C ARG A 141 5.66 -5.60 -16.31
N VAL A 142 6.63 -4.85 -15.86
CA VAL A 142 6.76 -3.44 -16.24
C VAL A 142 7.63 -3.34 -17.46
N SER A 143 7.09 -2.76 -18.54
CA SER A 143 7.88 -2.30 -19.67
C SER A 143 8.15 -0.81 -19.46
N ILE A 144 9.34 -0.49 -18.98
CA ILE A 144 9.75 0.89 -18.67
C ILE A 144 10.79 1.32 -19.68
N ASP A 145 10.53 2.45 -20.34
CA ASP A 145 11.53 3.20 -21.09
C ASP A 145 11.95 4.47 -20.32
N ARG A 146 12.98 5.14 -20.79
CA ARG A 146 13.45 6.40 -20.20
C ARG A 146 12.37 7.48 -20.16
N ARG A 147 11.45 7.51 -21.12
CA ARG A 147 10.38 8.51 -21.18
C ARG A 147 9.38 8.28 -20.07
N THR A 148 8.91 7.05 -19.91
CA THR A 148 7.99 6.66 -18.83
C THR A 148 8.61 6.94 -17.47
N LEU A 149 9.91 6.63 -17.31
CA LEU A 149 10.61 6.88 -16.07
C LEU A 149 10.71 8.38 -15.75
N ARG A 150 11.10 9.21 -16.71
CA ARG A 150 11.11 10.67 -16.55
C ARG A 150 9.74 11.24 -16.21
N MET A 151 8.67 10.70 -16.78
CA MET A 151 7.30 11.11 -16.45
C MET A 151 6.95 10.74 -15.00
N ALA A 152 7.31 9.54 -14.53
CA ALA A 152 7.05 9.10 -13.15
C ALA A 152 7.75 9.99 -12.11
N PHE A 153 8.94 10.51 -12.46
CA PHE A 153 9.75 11.38 -11.59
C PHE A 153 9.67 12.87 -11.98
N SER A 154 8.69 13.29 -12.76
CA SER A 154 8.60 14.65 -13.32
C SER A 154 8.51 15.77 -12.30
N ASP A 155 8.04 15.47 -11.08
CA ASP A 155 7.98 16.41 -9.95
C ASP A 155 9.30 16.49 -9.16
N LEU A 156 10.28 15.64 -9.45
CA LEU A 156 11.63 15.68 -8.87
C LEU A 156 12.66 16.13 -9.89
N VAL A 157 13.76 16.66 -9.41
CA VAL A 157 14.97 16.88 -10.21
C VAL A 157 15.88 15.68 -9.96
N VAL A 158 15.87 14.75 -10.93
CA VAL A 158 16.63 13.49 -10.83
C VAL A 158 17.64 13.45 -11.97
N PRO A 159 18.94 13.29 -11.69
CA PRO A 159 19.96 13.17 -12.72
C PRO A 159 19.73 11.94 -13.62
N ASP A 160 20.04 12.06 -14.91
CA ASP A 160 19.87 10.96 -15.87
C ASP A 160 20.65 9.70 -15.47
N ARG A 161 21.84 9.82 -14.88
CA ARG A 161 22.61 8.71 -14.34
C ARG A 161 21.83 7.89 -13.32
N LEU A 162 21.07 8.56 -12.44
CA LEU A 162 20.25 7.86 -11.44
C LEU A 162 19.03 7.18 -12.09
N LEU A 163 18.40 7.82 -13.09
CA LEU A 163 17.31 7.20 -13.85
C LEU A 163 17.80 5.94 -14.58
N ASP A 164 19.02 5.96 -15.12
CA ASP A 164 19.63 4.80 -15.79
C ASP A 164 19.93 3.63 -14.84
N GLN A 165 20.10 3.87 -13.55
CA GLN A 165 20.22 2.85 -12.52
C GLN A 165 18.84 2.35 -12.04
N LEU A 166 17.89 3.26 -11.88
CA LEU A 166 16.54 2.94 -11.42
C LEU A 166 15.75 2.13 -12.46
N GLY A 167 15.91 2.41 -13.76
CA GLY A 167 15.16 1.74 -14.82
C GLY A 167 15.32 0.21 -14.80
N PRO A 168 16.54 -0.33 -14.91
CA PRO A 168 16.79 -1.77 -14.82
C PRO A 168 16.33 -2.39 -13.49
N ALA A 169 16.52 -1.68 -12.37
CA ALA A 169 16.10 -2.13 -11.06
C ALA A 169 14.57 -2.30 -10.99
N LEU A 170 13.81 -1.34 -11.55
CA LEU A 170 12.36 -1.39 -11.63
C LEU A 170 11.86 -2.49 -12.58
N ILE A 171 12.55 -2.73 -13.72
CA ILE A 171 12.20 -3.82 -14.64
C ILE A 171 12.42 -5.19 -13.98
N SER A 172 13.47 -5.35 -13.19
CA SER A 172 13.80 -6.61 -12.52
C SER A 172 12.79 -7.01 -11.44
N GLN A 173 12.02 -6.06 -10.89
CA GLN A 173 11.08 -6.25 -9.77
C GLN A 173 11.72 -6.91 -8.54
N ASN A 174 13.04 -6.84 -8.43
CA ASN A 174 13.80 -7.32 -7.29
C ASN A 174 13.96 -6.22 -6.24
N SER A 175 14.40 -6.61 -5.05
CA SER A 175 14.65 -5.66 -3.96
C SER A 175 15.70 -4.63 -4.33
N ILE A 176 15.50 -3.40 -3.83
CA ILE A 176 16.38 -2.26 -4.06
C ILE A 176 16.89 -1.76 -2.71
N PHE A 177 18.18 -1.45 -2.65
CA PHE A 177 18.81 -0.74 -1.54
C PHE A 177 19.14 0.67 -1.99
N LEU A 178 18.42 1.68 -1.46
CA LEU A 178 18.72 3.09 -1.67
C LEU A 178 19.51 3.58 -0.46
N TYR A 179 20.75 3.97 -0.67
CA TYR A 179 21.62 4.42 0.44
C TYR A 179 22.34 5.73 0.08
N GLY A 180 22.88 6.40 1.09
CA GLY A 180 23.58 7.66 0.93
C GLY A 180 23.13 8.73 1.92
N PRO A 181 23.75 9.92 1.91
CA PRO A 181 23.51 10.97 2.91
C PRO A 181 22.04 11.36 3.04
N SER A 182 21.62 11.74 4.25
CA SER A 182 20.26 12.20 4.51
C SER A 182 19.94 13.50 3.74
N GLY A 183 18.65 13.72 3.44
CA GLY A 183 18.18 14.94 2.77
C GLY A 183 18.37 14.95 1.24
N ASN A 184 18.74 13.84 0.61
CA ASN A 184 18.89 13.74 -0.85
C ASN A 184 17.73 13.04 -1.56
N GLY A 185 16.56 12.92 -0.90
CA GLY A 185 15.31 12.50 -1.53
C GLY A 185 15.13 10.99 -1.70
N LYS A 186 15.85 10.11 -0.96
CA LYS A 186 15.71 8.65 -1.03
C LYS A 186 14.27 8.19 -0.90
N THR A 187 13.56 8.61 0.14
CA THR A 187 12.14 8.29 0.39
C THR A 187 11.26 8.80 -0.74
N SER A 188 11.48 10.06 -1.17
CA SER A 188 10.75 10.65 -2.29
C SER A 188 10.94 9.88 -3.59
N ILE A 189 12.15 9.39 -3.87
CA ILE A 189 12.45 8.55 -5.03
C ILE A 189 11.71 7.22 -4.90
N ALA A 190 11.81 6.55 -3.74
CA ALA A 190 11.14 5.27 -3.50
C ALA A 190 9.62 5.33 -3.71
N GLU A 191 8.95 6.36 -3.19
CA GLU A 191 7.50 6.57 -3.39
C GLU A 191 7.13 6.79 -4.86
N ARG A 192 7.94 7.53 -5.64
CA ARG A 192 7.66 7.79 -7.07
C ARG A 192 7.85 6.57 -7.94
N MET A 193 8.58 5.55 -7.47
CA MET A 193 8.68 4.27 -8.18
C MET A 193 7.31 3.65 -8.44
N LEU A 194 6.32 3.87 -7.55
CA LEU A 194 4.96 3.39 -7.76
C LEU A 194 4.29 3.95 -9.03
N ARG A 195 4.68 5.15 -9.46
CA ARG A 195 4.08 5.84 -10.62
C ARG A 195 4.42 5.21 -11.97
N VAL A 196 5.36 4.27 -12.00
CA VAL A 196 5.67 3.52 -13.24
C VAL A 196 4.60 2.48 -13.56
N TYR A 197 3.79 2.10 -12.56
CA TYR A 197 2.67 1.19 -12.75
C TYR A 197 1.44 1.98 -13.21
N GLN A 198 0.90 1.58 -14.36
CA GLN A 198 -0.28 2.21 -14.95
C GLN A 198 -1.51 1.30 -14.88
N ASP A 199 -1.37 0.12 -14.30
CA ASP A 199 -2.43 -0.86 -14.14
C ASP A 199 -2.97 -0.89 -12.70
N GLY A 200 -4.09 -1.58 -12.52
CA GLY A 200 -4.67 -1.91 -11.22
C GLY A 200 -4.49 -3.39 -10.91
N ILE A 201 -4.80 -3.76 -9.68
CA ILE A 201 -4.87 -5.12 -9.19
C ILE A 201 -6.23 -5.41 -8.57
N LEU A 202 -6.67 -6.66 -8.68
CA LEU A 202 -7.83 -7.16 -7.95
C LEU A 202 -7.37 -7.70 -6.58
N MET A 203 -7.91 -7.11 -5.52
CA MET A 203 -7.61 -7.44 -4.12
C MET A 203 -8.87 -7.99 -3.46
N PRO A 204 -8.84 -9.17 -2.80
CA PRO A 204 -10.04 -9.66 -2.11
C PRO A 204 -10.28 -8.90 -0.81
N TYR A 205 -11.54 -8.80 -0.38
CA TYR A 205 -11.90 -8.24 0.94
C TYR A 205 -11.25 -9.01 2.08
N ALA A 206 -11.34 -10.33 2.00
CA ALA A 206 -10.79 -11.24 2.99
C ALA A 206 -10.41 -12.58 2.34
N ILE A 207 -9.63 -13.37 3.06
CA ILE A 207 -9.19 -14.71 2.67
C ILE A 207 -9.66 -15.69 3.73
N GLU A 208 -10.10 -16.88 3.31
CA GLU A 208 -10.38 -17.99 4.21
C GLU A 208 -9.16 -18.93 4.26
N VAL A 209 -8.75 -19.28 5.47
CA VAL A 209 -7.72 -20.28 5.76
C VAL A 209 -8.17 -21.12 6.94
N ASP A 210 -8.39 -22.40 6.74
CA ASP A 210 -8.80 -23.35 7.80
C ASP A 210 -10.00 -22.87 8.64
N ASN A 211 -11.06 -22.43 7.95
CA ASN A 211 -12.27 -21.82 8.51
C ASN A 211 -12.05 -20.51 9.29
N GLN A 212 -10.86 -19.91 9.19
CA GLN A 212 -10.59 -18.58 9.76
C GLN A 212 -10.65 -17.51 8.68
N VAL A 213 -11.06 -16.31 9.08
CA VAL A 213 -11.12 -15.14 8.21
C VAL A 213 -9.90 -14.25 8.43
N ILE A 214 -9.16 -13.99 7.37
CA ILE A 214 -8.07 -13.04 7.36
C ILE A 214 -8.52 -11.83 6.53
N GLN A 215 -8.74 -10.70 7.18
CA GLN A 215 -9.11 -9.45 6.51
C GLN A 215 -7.88 -8.88 5.81
N LEU A 216 -7.97 -8.71 4.49
CA LEU A 216 -6.86 -8.25 3.66
C LEU A 216 -7.03 -6.82 3.18
N TYR A 217 -8.21 -6.50 2.59
CA TYR A 217 -8.47 -5.16 2.09
C TYR A 217 -8.45 -4.14 3.23
N ASP A 218 -7.63 -3.11 3.05
CA ASP A 218 -7.45 -2.01 3.98
C ASP A 218 -7.56 -0.69 3.20
N PRO A 219 -8.61 0.12 3.40
CA PRO A 219 -8.83 1.35 2.64
C PRO A 219 -7.74 2.43 2.86
N VAL A 220 -6.93 2.31 3.93
CA VAL A 220 -5.79 3.20 4.18
C VAL A 220 -4.64 2.90 3.22
N VAL A 221 -4.45 1.63 2.86
CA VAL A 221 -3.36 1.14 2.00
C VAL A 221 -3.83 0.98 0.55
N HIS A 222 -5.05 0.44 0.34
CA HIS A 222 -5.56 0.05 -0.95
C HIS A 222 -6.49 1.13 -1.52
N GLN A 223 -5.97 1.95 -2.41
CA GLN A 223 -6.79 2.96 -3.10
C GLN A 223 -7.70 2.28 -4.13
N ARG A 224 -9.00 2.23 -3.83
CA ARG A 224 -10.01 1.65 -4.72
C ARG A 224 -10.12 2.44 -6.02
N LEU A 225 -10.29 1.71 -7.11
CA LEU A 225 -10.66 2.21 -8.44
C LEU A 225 -12.08 1.79 -8.78
N GLU A 226 -12.73 2.55 -9.66
CA GLU A 226 -14.04 2.16 -10.18
C GLU A 226 -13.91 0.94 -11.10
N MET A 227 -14.79 -0.02 -10.92
CA MET A 227 -14.90 -1.23 -11.74
C MET A 227 -16.37 -1.44 -12.06
N ASN A 228 -16.70 -1.43 -13.34
CA ASN A 228 -18.08 -1.56 -13.85
C ASN A 228 -18.24 -2.83 -14.68
N ASP A 229 -17.48 -3.88 -14.38
CA ASP A 229 -17.57 -5.17 -15.06
C ASP A 229 -18.41 -6.14 -14.20
N PRO A 230 -19.67 -6.46 -14.60
CA PRO A 230 -20.54 -7.34 -13.85
C PRO A 230 -20.12 -8.80 -13.88
N ASP A 231 -19.24 -9.18 -14.80
CA ASP A 231 -18.76 -10.58 -14.98
C ASP A 231 -17.62 -10.93 -14.01
N ILE A 232 -17.04 -9.92 -13.34
CA ILE A 232 -16.00 -10.12 -12.34
C ILE A 232 -16.60 -10.42 -10.97
N ASP A 233 -16.08 -11.43 -10.29
CA ASP A 233 -16.43 -11.81 -8.93
C ASP A 233 -16.39 -10.60 -7.97
N PRO A 234 -17.54 -10.16 -7.41
CA PRO A 234 -17.64 -8.96 -6.59
C PRO A 234 -16.93 -9.07 -5.22
N ARG A 235 -16.39 -10.24 -4.86
CA ARG A 235 -15.53 -10.41 -3.67
C ARG A 235 -14.15 -9.76 -3.86
N TRP A 236 -13.81 -9.38 -5.09
CA TRP A 236 -12.57 -8.69 -5.45
C TRP A 236 -12.83 -7.20 -5.69
N ILE A 237 -11.88 -6.38 -5.26
CA ILE A 237 -11.92 -4.93 -5.42
C ILE A 237 -10.78 -4.54 -6.35
N LEU A 238 -11.07 -3.76 -7.37
CA LEU A 238 -10.04 -3.15 -8.19
C LEU A 238 -9.37 -2.01 -7.40
N CYS A 239 -8.05 -2.11 -7.23
CA CYS A 239 -7.25 -1.12 -6.51
C CYS A 239 -6.03 -0.71 -7.35
N LYS A 240 -5.50 0.49 -7.08
CA LYS A 240 -4.13 0.80 -7.50
C LYS A 240 -3.17 -0.15 -6.81
N ARG A 241 -2.01 -0.41 -7.43
CA ARG A 241 -0.95 -1.17 -6.77
C ARG A 241 -0.58 -0.50 -5.45
N PRO A 242 -0.51 -1.26 -4.34
CA PRO A 242 -0.29 -0.68 -3.03
C PRO A 242 1.14 -0.17 -2.85
N CYS A 243 1.29 0.88 -2.04
CA CYS A 243 2.56 1.33 -1.52
C CYS A 243 2.48 1.38 -0.01
N ILE A 244 3.28 0.57 0.66
CA ILE A 244 3.42 0.60 2.11
C ILE A 244 4.75 1.21 2.45
N VAL A 245 4.73 2.25 3.28
CA VAL A 245 5.93 2.90 3.81
C VAL A 245 5.96 2.67 5.31
N VAL A 246 7.05 2.12 5.81
CA VAL A 246 7.29 1.93 7.25
C VAL A 246 8.64 2.52 7.62
N GLY A 247 8.69 3.11 8.79
CA GLY A 247 9.90 3.72 9.35
C GLY A 247 10.32 3.07 10.67
N GLY A 248 10.72 3.88 11.63
CA GLY A 248 11.17 3.43 12.95
C GLY A 248 10.15 2.64 13.77
N GLU A 249 8.85 2.77 13.45
CA GLU A 249 7.76 2.07 14.14
C GLU A 249 7.66 0.58 13.80
N LEU A 250 8.37 0.09 12.79
CA LEU A 250 8.29 -1.30 12.36
C LEU A 250 8.71 -2.26 13.48
N VAL A 251 7.79 -3.14 13.86
CA VAL A 251 8.00 -4.21 14.83
C VAL A 251 7.69 -5.58 14.22
N PRO A 252 8.26 -6.70 14.77
CA PRO A 252 8.02 -8.05 14.25
C PRO A 252 6.54 -8.42 14.09
N ASN A 253 5.70 -8.00 15.03
CA ASN A 253 4.26 -8.30 15.03
C ASN A 253 3.49 -7.70 13.83
N MET A 254 4.02 -6.67 13.18
CA MET A 254 3.43 -6.11 11.95
C MET A 254 3.63 -7.02 10.74
N LEU A 255 4.57 -7.95 10.82
CA LEU A 255 4.90 -8.92 9.79
C LEU A 255 4.26 -10.30 10.06
N GLU A 256 3.44 -10.43 11.09
CA GLU A 256 2.74 -11.67 11.46
C GLU A 256 1.22 -11.43 11.43
N LEU A 257 0.45 -12.51 11.33
CA LEU A 257 -1.00 -12.45 11.48
C LEU A 257 -1.37 -12.00 12.90
N ARG A 258 -2.27 -11.04 12.99
CA ARG A 258 -2.76 -10.56 14.27
C ARG A 258 -4.24 -10.91 14.44
N LEU A 259 -4.53 -11.80 15.37
CA LEU A 259 -5.91 -12.10 15.78
C LEU A 259 -6.43 -10.96 16.67
N ASP A 260 -7.57 -10.42 16.31
CA ASP A 260 -8.39 -9.61 17.22
C ASP A 260 -9.25 -10.55 18.06
N ASP A 261 -8.90 -10.71 19.32
CA ASP A 261 -9.57 -11.62 20.25
C ASP A 261 -11.05 -11.25 20.49
N ALA A 262 -11.44 -9.99 20.27
CA ALA A 262 -12.82 -9.56 20.45
C ALA A 262 -13.72 -9.99 19.28
N SER A 263 -13.22 -9.91 18.06
CA SER A 263 -13.99 -10.23 16.86
C SER A 263 -13.71 -11.63 16.31
N GLY A 264 -12.63 -12.28 16.72
CA GLY A 264 -12.19 -13.57 16.17
C GLY A 264 -11.70 -13.47 14.70
N ILE A 265 -11.31 -12.29 14.25
CA ILE A 265 -10.88 -12.02 12.88
C ILE A 265 -9.37 -11.77 12.86
N TYR A 266 -8.67 -12.35 11.88
CA TYR A 266 -7.26 -12.04 11.65
C TYR A 266 -7.10 -10.79 10.80
N ALA A 267 -6.19 -9.91 11.19
CA ALA A 267 -5.68 -8.85 10.33
C ALA A 267 -4.47 -9.38 9.54
N ALA A 268 -4.47 -9.15 8.23
CA ALA A 268 -3.34 -9.51 7.37
C ALA A 268 -2.10 -8.68 7.72
N PRO A 269 -0.88 -9.26 7.71
CA PRO A 269 0.36 -8.54 7.92
C PRO A 269 0.67 -7.62 6.74
N LEU A 270 1.61 -6.69 6.97
CA LEU A 270 1.92 -5.64 6.00
C LEU A 270 2.38 -6.19 4.64
N GLN A 271 3.19 -7.26 4.61
CA GLN A 271 3.66 -7.86 3.35
C GLN A 271 2.52 -8.49 2.54
N MET A 272 1.47 -9.03 3.16
CA MET A 272 0.29 -9.47 2.43
C MET A 272 -0.46 -8.29 1.80
N LYS A 273 -0.59 -7.20 2.53
CA LYS A 273 -1.23 -5.97 2.03
C LYS A 273 -0.41 -5.29 0.93
N ALA A 274 0.92 -5.46 0.93
CA ALA A 274 1.81 -4.89 -0.08
C ALA A 274 1.94 -5.74 -1.34
N ASN A 275 1.40 -6.95 -1.38
CA ASN A 275 1.54 -7.84 -2.54
C ASN A 275 1.10 -7.14 -3.84
N ASN A 276 1.84 -7.40 -4.91
CA ASN A 276 1.71 -6.78 -6.23
C ASN A 276 2.00 -5.27 -6.27
N GLY A 277 2.62 -4.73 -5.22
CA GLY A 277 2.99 -3.31 -5.10
C GLY A 277 4.42 -3.11 -4.63
N ILE A 278 4.62 -2.08 -3.81
CA ILE A 278 5.94 -1.70 -3.27
C ILE A 278 5.85 -1.63 -1.74
N PHE A 279 6.86 -2.20 -1.08
CA PHE A 279 7.08 -2.11 0.36
C PHE A 279 8.37 -1.32 0.64
N ILE A 280 8.24 -0.14 1.20
CA ILE A 280 9.36 0.75 1.50
C ILE A 280 9.67 0.68 2.99
N ILE A 281 10.90 0.34 3.33
CA ILE A 281 11.43 0.44 4.69
C ILE A 281 12.35 1.65 4.73
N ASP A 282 11.82 2.74 5.25
CA ASP A 282 12.54 4.01 5.33
C ASP A 282 13.38 4.09 6.61
N ASP A 283 14.47 4.85 6.56
CA ASP A 283 15.47 4.92 7.63
C ASP A 283 15.89 3.52 8.14
N PHE A 284 16.10 2.57 7.21
CA PHE A 284 16.48 1.20 7.53
C PHE A 284 17.74 1.18 8.40
N GLY A 285 17.65 0.48 9.52
CA GLY A 285 18.63 0.49 10.59
C GLY A 285 18.22 1.24 11.85
N ARG A 286 17.07 1.95 11.81
CA ARG A 286 16.51 2.70 12.95
C ARG A 286 15.18 2.14 13.46
N GLN A 287 14.74 1.00 12.92
CA GLN A 287 13.52 0.32 13.36
C GLN A 287 13.66 -0.25 14.76
N LEU A 288 12.53 -0.51 15.41
CA LEU A 288 12.46 -1.25 16.69
C LEU A 288 12.89 -2.71 16.51
N ILE A 289 12.66 -3.30 15.34
CA ILE A 289 13.27 -4.58 14.95
C ILE A 289 14.70 -4.34 14.46
N SER A 290 15.66 -5.15 14.93
CA SER A 290 17.01 -5.02 14.45
C SER A 290 17.11 -5.32 12.93
N PRO A 291 18.02 -4.66 12.17
CA PRO A 291 18.26 -5.01 10.78
C PRO A 291 18.47 -6.49 10.56
N ARG A 292 19.30 -7.11 11.41
CA ARG A 292 19.63 -8.53 11.34
C ARG A 292 18.40 -9.43 11.49
N ASP A 293 17.51 -9.12 12.43
CA ASP A 293 16.32 -9.94 12.68
C ASP A 293 15.31 -9.81 11.53
N LEU A 294 15.09 -8.59 11.03
CA LEU A 294 14.24 -8.36 9.85
C LEU A 294 14.79 -9.10 8.62
N LEU A 295 16.08 -8.98 8.39
CA LEU A 295 16.74 -9.60 7.25
C LEU A 295 16.68 -11.13 7.34
N ASN A 296 16.92 -11.71 8.53
CA ASN A 296 16.78 -13.15 8.78
C ASN A 296 15.33 -13.63 8.53
N ARG A 297 14.33 -12.85 8.96
CA ARG A 297 12.91 -13.16 8.71
C ARG A 297 12.59 -13.18 7.21
N TRP A 298 13.27 -12.35 6.41
CA TRP A 298 12.97 -12.17 5.00
C TRP A 298 13.95 -12.87 4.03
N ILE A 299 14.88 -13.69 4.53
CA ILE A 299 15.78 -14.50 3.67
C ILE A 299 14.96 -15.33 2.67
N VAL A 300 14.01 -16.12 3.16
CA VAL A 300 13.17 -16.99 2.32
C VAL A 300 12.22 -16.19 1.43
N PRO A 301 11.49 -15.17 1.92
CA PRO A 301 10.67 -14.31 1.10
C PRO A 301 11.40 -13.64 -0.06
N LEU A 302 12.58 -13.10 0.18
CA LEU A 302 13.35 -12.43 -0.88
C LEU A 302 13.91 -13.41 -1.93
N ASP A 303 14.36 -14.59 -1.50
CA ASP A 303 14.94 -15.59 -2.41
C ASP A 303 13.88 -16.37 -3.19
N ARG A 304 12.80 -16.80 -2.53
CA ARG A 304 11.83 -17.76 -3.09
C ARG A 304 10.50 -17.15 -3.46
N LYS A 305 10.30 -15.85 -3.20
CA LYS A 305 9.03 -15.15 -3.42
C LYS A 305 7.84 -15.80 -2.71
N ILE A 306 8.10 -16.38 -1.55
CA ILE A 306 7.10 -17.01 -0.69
C ILE A 306 7.35 -16.64 0.77
N ASP A 307 6.29 -16.52 1.55
CA ASP A 307 6.36 -16.34 3.00
C ASP A 307 5.48 -17.38 3.71
N TYR A 308 5.80 -17.67 4.97
CA TYR A 308 5.07 -18.60 5.81
C TYR A 308 4.47 -17.87 6.99
N LEU A 309 3.16 -18.00 7.13
CA LEU A 309 2.40 -17.45 8.24
C LEU A 309 1.81 -18.57 9.08
N SER A 310 1.49 -18.25 10.33
CA SER A 310 0.91 -19.21 11.27
C SER A 310 -0.36 -18.65 11.89
N LEU A 311 -1.43 -19.44 11.90
CA LEU A 311 -2.58 -19.18 12.74
C LEU A 311 -2.25 -19.43 14.22
N ARG A 312 -2.98 -18.82 15.14
CA ARG A 312 -2.70 -18.87 16.58
C ARG A 312 -2.60 -20.30 17.14
N TYR A 313 -3.36 -21.24 16.58
CA TYR A 313 -3.33 -22.65 17.00
C TYR A 313 -2.31 -23.51 16.22
N GLY A 314 -1.35 -22.88 15.56
CA GLY A 314 -0.17 -23.55 15.01
C GLY A 314 -0.27 -24.00 13.56
N VAL A 315 -1.42 -23.87 12.90
CA VAL A 315 -1.54 -24.17 11.47
C VAL A 315 -0.70 -23.18 10.66
N LYS A 316 0.23 -23.72 9.87
CA LYS A 316 1.10 -22.96 8.99
C LYS A 316 0.62 -23.05 7.56
N PHE A 317 0.69 -21.93 6.85
CA PHE A 317 0.37 -21.87 5.44
C PHE A 317 1.32 -20.95 4.70
N GLN A 318 1.40 -21.13 3.41
CA GLN A 318 2.28 -20.39 2.53
C GLN A 318 1.50 -19.32 1.77
N ILE A 319 2.10 -18.13 1.65
CA ILE A 319 1.59 -17.02 0.83
C ILE A 319 2.63 -16.59 -0.19
N PRO A 320 2.24 -15.98 -1.32
CA PRO A 320 3.17 -15.34 -2.24
C PRO A 320 3.76 -14.07 -1.62
N PHE A 321 4.98 -13.75 -2.03
CA PHE A 321 5.71 -12.52 -1.66
C PHE A 321 6.07 -11.77 -2.95
N GLU A 322 5.02 -11.28 -3.63
CA GLU A 322 5.08 -10.71 -4.98
C GLU A 322 5.02 -9.18 -4.90
N MET A 323 6.00 -8.59 -4.24
CA MET A 323 6.16 -7.14 -4.12
C MET A 323 7.62 -6.74 -4.30
N MET A 324 7.85 -5.51 -4.70
CA MET A 324 9.18 -4.92 -4.69
C MET A 324 9.48 -4.35 -3.30
N VAL A 325 10.57 -4.76 -2.68
CA VAL A 325 11.01 -4.22 -1.38
C VAL A 325 12.09 -3.18 -1.63
N VAL A 326 11.90 -1.99 -1.05
CA VAL A 326 12.88 -0.89 -1.11
C VAL A 326 13.38 -0.60 0.30
N PHE A 327 14.64 -0.84 0.54
CA PHE A 327 15.33 -0.43 1.76
C PHE A 327 15.93 0.95 1.54
N SER A 328 15.57 1.95 2.34
CA SER A 328 16.10 3.30 2.29
C SER A 328 16.88 3.60 3.57
N THR A 329 18.15 4.01 3.46
CA THR A 329 19.00 4.24 4.62
C THR A 329 20.03 5.34 4.36
N ASN A 330 20.53 5.95 5.42
CA ASN A 330 21.67 6.86 5.39
C ASN A 330 23.01 6.21 5.85
N LEU A 331 22.97 4.90 6.16
CA LEU A 331 24.13 4.11 6.53
C LEU A 331 24.68 3.36 5.32
N ASP A 332 25.94 2.93 5.40
CA ASP A 332 26.50 2.04 4.39
C ASP A 332 25.83 0.65 4.50
N PRO A 333 25.44 0.02 3.39
CA PRO A 333 24.85 -1.32 3.43
C PRO A 333 25.70 -2.36 4.15
N SER A 334 27.05 -2.25 4.09
CA SER A 334 27.99 -3.15 4.77
C SER A 334 27.93 -3.07 6.29
N ASP A 335 27.47 -1.93 6.84
CA ASP A 335 27.31 -1.74 8.29
C ASP A 335 26.00 -2.36 8.82
N LEU A 336 25.04 -2.63 7.91
CA LEU A 336 23.69 -3.08 8.27
C LEU A 336 23.48 -4.57 8.08
N ALA A 337 24.20 -5.19 7.15
CA ALA A 337 23.96 -6.56 6.75
C ALA A 337 25.25 -7.26 6.32
N ASP A 338 25.31 -8.57 6.57
CA ASP A 338 26.42 -9.39 6.10
C ASP A 338 26.39 -9.56 4.56
N GLU A 339 27.53 -9.99 4.00
CA GLU A 339 27.68 -10.20 2.56
C GLU A 339 26.67 -11.21 2.00
N ALA A 340 26.34 -12.25 2.75
CA ALA A 340 25.41 -13.28 2.34
C ALA A 340 24.00 -12.73 2.13
N PHE A 341 23.60 -11.77 2.96
CA PHE A 341 22.32 -11.07 2.79
C PHE A 341 22.39 -10.03 1.66
N LEU A 342 23.44 -9.22 1.61
CA LEU A 342 23.59 -8.18 0.60
C LEU A 342 23.59 -8.75 -0.83
N ARG A 343 23.97 -10.01 -1.02
CA ARG A 343 23.85 -10.71 -2.30
C ARG A 343 22.38 -10.89 -2.74
N ARG A 344 21.45 -10.95 -1.82
CA ARG A 344 20.01 -11.13 -2.12
C ARG A 344 19.32 -9.84 -2.55
N ILE A 345 19.89 -8.70 -2.18
CA ILE A 345 19.45 -7.40 -2.68
C ILE A 345 20.28 -7.06 -3.91
N GLN A 346 19.73 -7.34 -5.09
CA GLN A 346 20.50 -7.25 -6.34
C GLN A 346 20.83 -5.82 -6.74
N ASN A 347 19.94 -4.87 -6.42
CA ASN A 347 20.08 -3.48 -6.82
C ASN A 347 20.50 -2.62 -5.63
N LYS A 348 21.73 -2.12 -5.63
CA LYS A 348 22.24 -1.18 -4.63
C LYS A 348 22.54 0.15 -5.33
N ILE A 349 21.79 1.18 -4.98
CA ILE A 349 21.82 2.47 -5.67
C ILE A 349 22.20 3.54 -4.65
N LEU A 350 23.36 4.15 -4.89
CA LEU A 350 23.85 5.28 -4.10
C LEU A 350 23.14 6.56 -4.54
N ILE A 351 22.50 7.23 -3.60
CA ILE A 351 21.95 8.57 -3.79
C ILE A 351 22.98 9.56 -3.29
N GLU A 352 23.77 10.05 -4.23
CA GLU A 352 24.85 11.01 -3.96
C GLU A 352 24.29 12.38 -3.53
N PRO A 353 25.11 13.21 -2.84
CA PRO A 353 24.84 14.63 -2.69
C PRO A 353 24.60 15.31 -4.04
N VAL A 354 23.77 16.35 -4.04
CA VAL A 354 23.41 17.02 -5.30
C VAL A 354 24.55 17.92 -5.78
N GLU A 355 24.80 17.87 -7.09
CA GLU A 355 25.74 18.80 -7.75
C GLU A 355 25.16 20.23 -7.78
N PRO A 356 26.01 21.26 -7.88
CA PRO A 356 25.57 22.67 -7.88
C PRO A 356 24.45 22.96 -8.90
N HIS A 357 24.58 22.46 -10.14
CA HIS A 357 23.58 22.69 -11.17
C HIS A 357 22.23 22.00 -10.87
N VAL A 358 22.24 20.82 -10.22
CA VAL A 358 21.03 20.11 -9.77
C VAL A 358 20.38 20.88 -8.62
N PHE A 359 21.18 21.39 -7.69
CA PHE A 359 20.70 22.23 -6.60
C PHE A 359 19.98 23.47 -7.13
N ASP A 360 20.56 24.16 -8.12
CA ASP A 360 19.96 25.35 -8.73
C ASP A 360 18.63 25.00 -9.43
N GLN A 361 18.55 23.87 -10.11
CA GLN A 361 17.29 23.40 -10.69
C GLN A 361 16.21 23.12 -9.62
N ILE A 362 16.61 22.51 -8.50
CA ILE A 362 15.69 22.28 -7.36
C ILE A 362 15.25 23.63 -6.79
N PHE A 363 16.19 24.55 -6.56
CA PHE A 363 15.92 25.91 -6.10
C PHE A 363 14.87 26.60 -6.97
N HIS A 364 15.13 26.72 -8.27
CA HIS A 364 14.23 27.39 -9.21
C HIS A 364 12.83 26.75 -9.21
N ARG A 365 12.76 25.42 -9.16
CA ARG A 365 11.47 24.69 -9.10
C ARG A 365 10.70 25.01 -7.82
N VAL A 366 11.37 24.96 -6.68
CA VAL A 366 10.77 25.20 -5.35
C VAL A 366 10.27 26.65 -5.24
N PHE A 367 11.14 27.61 -5.51
CA PHE A 367 10.81 29.02 -5.35
C PHE A 367 9.71 29.49 -6.30
N ARG A 368 9.71 29.01 -7.55
CA ARG A 368 8.60 29.24 -8.49
C ARG A 368 7.29 28.60 -8.02
N SER A 369 7.32 27.36 -7.54
CA SER A 369 6.11 26.68 -7.06
C SER A 369 5.50 27.32 -5.81
N ARG A 370 6.30 28.05 -5.04
CA ARG A 370 5.90 28.79 -3.83
C ARG A 370 5.66 30.28 -4.07
N GLU A 371 5.82 30.71 -5.32
CA GLU A 371 5.67 32.12 -5.73
C GLU A 371 6.55 33.08 -4.91
N VAL A 372 7.76 32.62 -4.54
CA VAL A 372 8.73 33.41 -3.81
C VAL A 372 9.65 34.13 -4.81
N PRO A 373 9.64 35.48 -4.87
CA PRO A 373 10.55 36.25 -5.72
C PRO A 373 12.01 36.08 -5.28
N TYR A 374 12.91 36.07 -6.25
CA TYR A 374 14.36 35.96 -6.03
C TYR A 374 15.14 36.60 -7.18
N ASP A 375 16.36 37.03 -6.91
CA ASP A 375 17.30 37.58 -7.87
C ASP A 375 18.11 36.49 -8.57
N GLU A 376 18.79 36.84 -9.67
CA GLU A 376 19.55 35.88 -10.51
C GLU A 376 20.72 35.24 -9.73
N ASP A 377 21.35 35.97 -8.79
CA ASP A 377 22.47 35.51 -7.97
C ASP A 377 22.03 34.74 -6.69
N THR A 378 20.74 34.71 -6.40
CA THR A 378 20.19 34.08 -5.17
C THR A 378 20.54 32.59 -5.05
N PRO A 379 20.45 31.74 -6.10
CA PRO A 379 20.81 30.30 -6.00
C PRO A 379 22.27 30.12 -5.60
N GLU A 380 23.19 30.88 -6.20
CA GLU A 380 24.62 30.82 -5.89
C GLU A 380 24.89 31.28 -4.45
N PHE A 381 24.25 32.33 -4.02
CA PHE A 381 24.34 32.83 -2.66
C PHE A 381 23.86 31.78 -1.65
N LEU A 382 22.70 31.16 -1.88
CA LEU A 382 22.20 30.11 -1.01
C LEU A 382 23.14 28.89 -0.97
N ARG A 383 23.70 28.47 -2.10
CA ARG A 383 24.70 27.38 -2.13
C ARG A 383 25.91 27.71 -1.24
N THR A 384 26.41 28.93 -1.35
CA THR A 384 27.55 29.40 -0.55
C THR A 384 27.21 29.34 0.94
N LEU A 385 26.02 29.80 1.35
CA LEU A 385 25.58 29.73 2.73
C LEU A 385 25.44 28.28 3.22
N CYS A 386 24.91 27.38 2.39
CA CYS A 386 24.73 25.96 2.75
C CYS A 386 26.06 25.21 2.92
N LEU A 387 27.16 25.71 2.33
CA LEU A 387 28.50 25.09 2.42
C LEU A 387 29.39 25.76 3.49
N GLN A 388 28.90 26.75 4.25
CA GLN A 388 29.65 27.36 5.36
C GLN A 388 29.78 26.42 6.56
N ASP A 389 30.66 26.78 7.48
CA ASP A 389 30.86 26.10 8.78
C ASP A 389 31.24 24.61 8.65
N GLY A 390 32.08 24.28 7.66
CA GLY A 390 32.61 22.90 7.46
C GLY A 390 31.62 21.91 6.82
N ARG A 391 30.48 22.39 6.31
CA ARG A 391 29.56 21.54 5.56
C ARG A 391 30.11 21.25 4.15
N GLU A 392 30.33 19.98 3.85
CA GLU A 392 31.01 19.55 2.64
C GLU A 392 30.09 19.37 1.42
N TYR A 393 28.76 19.17 1.66
CA TYR A 393 27.87 18.71 0.61
C TYR A 393 26.56 19.52 0.56
N LEU A 394 26.09 19.77 -0.67
CA LEU A 394 24.75 20.27 -0.95
C LEU A 394 23.74 19.11 -0.82
N ARG A 395 22.60 19.39 -0.21
CA ARG A 395 21.50 18.43 -0.08
C ARG A 395 20.27 18.90 -0.85
N ALA A 396 19.54 17.96 -1.44
CA ALA A 396 18.34 18.24 -2.22
C ALA A 396 17.21 18.87 -1.38
N CYS A 397 17.18 18.65 -0.06
CA CYS A 397 16.16 19.23 0.82
C CYS A 397 16.37 20.73 1.12
N TYR A 398 17.60 21.24 1.07
CA TYR A 398 17.91 22.60 1.50
C TYR A 398 17.05 23.68 0.82
N PRO A 399 16.85 23.70 -0.52
CA PRO A 399 16.01 24.73 -1.12
C PRO A 399 14.58 24.74 -0.61
N MET A 400 13.98 23.58 -0.36
CA MET A 400 12.62 23.47 0.16
C MET A 400 12.54 23.91 1.61
N ASP A 401 13.46 23.43 2.46
CA ASP A 401 13.47 23.72 3.89
C ASP A 401 13.71 25.20 4.15
N ILE A 402 14.69 25.79 3.45
CA ILE A 402 14.98 27.24 3.56
C ILE A 402 13.80 28.06 3.01
N CYS A 403 13.19 27.67 1.90
CA CYS A 403 12.01 28.37 1.37
C CYS A 403 10.85 28.34 2.37
N ASN A 404 10.60 27.22 3.06
CA ASN A 404 9.59 27.11 4.09
C ASN A 404 9.88 28.03 5.29
N LEU A 405 11.15 28.18 5.67
CA LEU A 405 11.57 29.12 6.72
C LEU A 405 11.37 30.57 6.30
N LEU A 406 11.73 30.94 5.05
CA LEU A 406 11.46 32.29 4.51
C LEU A 406 9.98 32.63 4.56
N VAL A 407 9.11 31.72 4.12
CA VAL A 407 7.65 31.91 4.21
C VAL A 407 7.19 32.09 5.67
N SER A 408 7.76 31.32 6.60
CA SER A 408 7.42 31.39 8.02
C SER A 408 7.87 32.72 8.65
N ILE A 409 9.09 33.18 8.33
CA ILE A 409 9.63 34.46 8.79
C ILE A 409 8.74 35.62 8.29
N SER A 410 8.44 35.64 6.98
CA SER A 410 7.64 36.71 6.37
C SER A 410 6.21 36.76 6.93
N ARG A 411 5.58 35.59 7.19
CA ARG A 411 4.27 35.51 7.85
C ARG A 411 4.30 36.06 9.27
N TYR A 412 5.33 35.74 10.04
CA TYR A 412 5.50 36.23 11.39
C TYR A 412 5.66 37.75 11.41
N GLU A 413 6.35 38.33 10.44
CA GLU A 413 6.59 39.77 10.31
C GLU A 413 5.48 40.49 9.52
N HIS A 414 4.41 39.80 9.12
CA HIS A 414 3.28 40.38 8.37
C HIS A 414 3.69 41.12 7.08
N ARG A 415 4.69 40.59 6.37
CA ARG A 415 5.18 41.17 5.11
C ARG A 415 5.13 40.15 3.97
N THR A 416 5.28 40.61 2.74
CA THR A 416 5.43 39.79 1.56
C THR A 416 6.71 38.98 1.65
N VAL A 417 6.64 37.70 1.21
CA VAL A 417 7.80 36.82 1.16
C VAL A 417 8.70 37.20 -0.02
N GLU A 418 10.01 37.29 0.20
CA GLU A 418 11.05 37.45 -0.81
C GLU A 418 12.32 36.73 -0.35
N ALA A 419 13.19 36.37 -1.31
CA ALA A 419 14.46 35.71 -1.00
C ALA A 419 15.60 36.74 -0.95
N SER A 420 15.50 37.74 -0.06
CA SER A 420 16.59 38.70 0.14
C SER A 420 17.80 38.04 0.80
N LYS A 421 19.00 38.60 0.64
CA LYS A 421 20.24 38.07 1.23
C LYS A 421 20.15 38.04 2.78
N ASP A 422 19.51 39.03 3.38
CA ASP A 422 19.33 39.10 4.83
C ASP A 422 18.38 37.99 5.34
N ASP A 423 17.26 37.79 4.65
CA ASP A 423 16.31 36.73 5.00
C ASP A 423 16.89 35.33 4.78
N LEU A 424 17.67 35.14 3.72
CA LEU A 424 18.38 33.88 3.48
C LEU A 424 19.41 33.59 4.59
N ASN A 425 20.22 34.57 4.98
CA ASN A 425 21.14 34.43 6.11
C ASN A 425 20.40 34.03 7.39
N ARG A 426 19.27 34.70 7.67
CA ARG A 426 18.45 34.40 8.85
C ARG A 426 17.83 33.01 8.78
N ALA A 427 17.27 32.62 7.62
CA ALA A 427 16.68 31.30 7.43
C ALA A 427 17.74 30.19 7.58
N VAL A 428 18.92 30.38 6.99
CA VAL A 428 20.05 29.43 7.10
C VAL A 428 20.55 29.33 8.54
N SER A 429 20.64 30.48 9.27
CA SER A 429 21.04 30.45 10.69
C SER A 429 20.02 29.77 11.62
N LEU A 430 18.73 29.77 11.23
CA LEU A 430 17.69 29.03 11.95
C LEU A 430 17.68 27.53 11.59
N TYR A 431 18.06 27.21 10.37
CA TYR A 431 18.09 25.83 9.89
C TYR A 431 19.27 25.04 10.43
N PHE A 432 20.44 25.66 10.41
CA PHE A 432 21.65 25.04 10.94
C PHE A 432 21.88 25.51 12.37
N ALA A 433 21.76 24.62 13.34
CA ALA A 433 22.14 24.92 14.72
C ALA A 433 23.61 25.38 14.74
N LYS A 434 23.89 26.47 15.44
CA LYS A 434 25.28 26.83 15.77
C LYS A 434 25.68 25.97 16.97
N ASP A 435 26.73 25.17 16.79
CA ASP A 435 27.41 24.49 17.92
C ASP A 435 28.02 25.51 18.87
#